data_7ec678229a8a7ce4da21455a49cb1022
#
_entry.id   7ec678229a8a7ce4da21455a49cb1022
#
_cell.length_a   1.000
_cell.length_b   1.000
_cell.length_c   1.000
_cell.angle_alpha   90.00
_cell.angle_beta   90.00
_cell.angle_gamma   90.00
#
_symmetry.space_group_name_H-M   'P 1'
#
loop_
_entity.id
_entity.type
_entity.pdbx_description
1 polymer ?
#
loop_
_entity_poly.entity_id
_entity_poly.type
_entity_poly.pdbx_seq_one_letter_code
_entity_poly.pdbx_strand_id
1 'polypeptide(L)'
;MFRSLVAALCVIAAPAFAQDAITGTVSIYAAGTAGGGVDLFGRLLGRHIGKHITGEPNVVVQVMPGAGGIRAANFLAQQAPRDGTAMAIFAGGPILEPLIGDRNPGYDMSQFTWIGAISKDVSLCIVRKESPVKTLADATRQQVAVAGTGAGSETDTFPVVLNDLLGTKFKVITGYLGSQQTILAIESGEVDGRCGWSLSSLKSTKPDWLSDKRVNVLVQMALAKSSELPDVPLVMDLAKTDADRQLLTLLLGTTAIARPFVAPPGVPEGRARNLRRAFDATMKDPEFLKEAAIMRADVEPTTGEDVQKIVAAMYATPKAVVERTRKLITP
;
A
#
# COMPACT_ATOMS: atom_id res chain seq x y z
N MET A 1 6.54 -53.30 56.30
CA MET A 1 5.38 -52.86 55.52
C MET A 1 5.62 -51.40 55.08
N PHE A 2 6.21 -51.20 53.92
CA PHE A 2 6.40 -49.83 53.33
C PHE A 2 5.33 -49.64 52.26
N ARG A 3 4.41 -48.70 52.48
CA ARG A 3 3.44 -48.23 51.46
C ARG A 3 4.03 -47.10 50.67
N SER A 4 4.46 -47.36 49.39
CA SER A 4 4.87 -46.35 48.48
C SER A 4 3.65 -45.55 47.99
N LEU A 5 3.60 -44.27 48.29
CA LEU A 5 2.62 -43.33 47.76
C LEU A 5 3.14 -42.84 46.38
N VAL A 6 2.50 -43.28 45.31
CA VAL A 6 2.75 -42.73 43.98
C VAL A 6 1.88 -41.49 43.80
N ALA A 7 2.50 -40.33 43.85
CA ALA A 7 1.83 -39.06 43.55
C ALA A 7 1.74 -38.92 42.00
N ALA A 8 0.54 -39.06 41.45
CA ALA A 8 0.28 -38.77 40.04
C ALA A 8 0.30 -37.24 39.78
N LEU A 9 1.33 -36.78 39.09
CA LEU A 9 1.44 -35.40 38.64
C LEU A 9 0.53 -35.20 37.42
N CYS A 10 -0.69 -34.68 37.64
CA CYS A 10 -1.56 -34.22 36.52
C CYS A 10 -0.97 -32.95 35.94
N VAL A 11 -0.28 -33.07 34.82
CA VAL A 11 0.09 -31.91 33.95
C VAL A 11 -1.20 -31.43 33.28
N ILE A 12 -1.77 -30.36 33.79
CA ILE A 12 -2.90 -29.65 33.16
C ILE A 12 -2.33 -28.95 31.97
N ALA A 13 -2.49 -29.52 30.75
CA ALA A 13 -2.22 -28.83 29.51
C ALA A 13 -3.22 -27.68 29.39
N ALA A 14 -2.79 -26.44 29.66
CA ALA A 14 -3.59 -25.27 29.37
C ALA A 14 -3.90 -25.25 27.86
N PRO A 15 -5.15 -24.97 27.44
CA PRO A 15 -5.48 -24.94 26.03
C PRO A 15 -4.62 -23.87 25.32
N ALA A 16 -3.98 -24.24 24.22
CA ALA A 16 -3.09 -23.39 23.45
C ALA A 16 -3.74 -22.03 23.01
N PHE A 17 -5.06 -21.98 23.00
CA PHE A 17 -5.83 -20.76 22.72
C PHE A 17 -5.69 -19.65 23.76
N ALA A 18 -5.41 -19.97 25.02
CA ALA A 18 -5.24 -18.97 26.08
C ALA A 18 -3.90 -18.22 25.95
N GLN A 19 -2.91 -18.84 25.32
CA GLN A 19 -1.57 -18.28 25.17
C GLN A 19 -1.49 -17.25 24.04
N ASP A 20 -2.40 -17.30 23.05
CA ASP A 20 -2.46 -16.40 21.90
C ASP A 20 -3.43 -15.22 22.11
N ALA A 21 -4.16 -15.18 23.21
CA ALA A 21 -5.07 -14.09 23.53
C ALA A 21 -4.31 -12.78 23.75
N ILE A 22 -4.85 -11.70 23.18
CA ILE A 22 -4.34 -10.34 23.36
C ILE A 22 -5.36 -9.61 24.22
N THR A 23 -4.97 -9.27 25.45
CA THR A 23 -5.83 -8.58 26.42
C THR A 23 -5.32 -7.14 26.66
N GLY A 24 -6.19 -6.30 27.21
CA GLY A 24 -5.84 -4.90 27.52
C GLY A 24 -6.09 -3.95 26.36
N THR A 25 -5.07 -3.24 25.91
CA THR A 25 -5.20 -2.23 24.84
C THR A 25 -4.28 -2.55 23.68
N VAL A 26 -4.82 -2.58 22.47
CA VAL A 26 -4.05 -2.60 21.22
C VAL A 26 -3.95 -1.17 20.67
N SER A 27 -2.74 -0.71 20.41
CA SER A 27 -2.48 0.60 19.82
C SER A 27 -2.22 0.48 18.32
N ILE A 28 -2.95 1.26 17.51
CA ILE A 28 -2.70 1.42 16.08
C ILE A 28 -2.06 2.79 15.86
N TYR A 29 -0.81 2.81 15.42
CA TYR A 29 -0.07 4.03 15.10
C TYR A 29 -0.31 4.42 13.64
N ALA A 30 -1.10 5.47 13.43
CA ALA A 30 -1.37 6.02 12.10
C ALA A 30 -0.23 6.96 11.69
N ALA A 31 0.56 6.55 10.70
CA ALA A 31 1.75 7.27 10.23
C ALA A 31 1.38 8.46 9.33
N GLY A 32 0.45 9.29 9.77
CA GLY A 32 -0.04 10.47 9.06
C GLY A 32 -0.60 11.50 10.01
N THR A 33 -1.10 12.59 9.46
CA THR A 33 -1.79 13.64 10.23
C THR A 33 -3.23 13.23 10.53
N ALA A 34 -3.78 13.78 11.61
CA ALA A 34 -5.18 13.58 11.97
C ALA A 34 -6.12 13.98 10.81
N GLY A 35 -7.13 13.17 10.54
CA GLY A 35 -8.07 13.34 9.43
C GLY A 35 -7.51 13.02 8.03
N GLY A 36 -6.22 12.69 7.91
CA GLY A 36 -5.64 12.19 6.66
C GLY A 36 -6.05 10.75 6.37
N GLY A 37 -5.87 10.29 5.11
CA GLY A 37 -6.31 8.96 4.68
C GLY A 37 -5.79 7.81 5.56
N VAL A 38 -4.52 7.86 5.98
CA VAL A 38 -3.94 6.85 6.89
C VAL A 38 -4.65 6.84 8.25
N ASP A 39 -4.95 8.01 8.83
CA ASP A 39 -5.67 8.13 10.10
C ASP A 39 -7.13 7.63 9.97
N LEU A 40 -7.81 8.01 8.88
CA LEU A 40 -9.19 7.58 8.62
C LEU A 40 -9.31 6.06 8.52
N PHE A 41 -8.43 5.41 7.76
CA PHE A 41 -8.42 3.95 7.63
C PHE A 41 -7.96 3.25 8.93
N GLY A 42 -7.01 3.85 9.65
CA GLY A 42 -6.60 3.37 10.99
C GLY A 42 -7.78 3.35 11.96
N ARG A 43 -8.57 4.43 11.99
CA ARG A 43 -9.77 4.52 12.85
C ARG A 43 -10.89 3.62 12.37
N LEU A 44 -11.08 3.48 11.07
CA LEU A 44 -12.08 2.57 10.50
C LEU A 44 -11.79 1.13 10.97
N LEU A 45 -10.56 0.63 10.80
CA LEU A 45 -10.20 -0.69 11.31
C LEU A 45 -10.31 -0.77 12.84
N GLY A 46 -9.80 0.24 13.54
CA GLY A 46 -9.73 0.27 15.01
C GLY A 46 -11.09 0.14 15.70
N ARG A 47 -12.16 0.66 15.09
CA ARG A 47 -13.53 0.55 15.63
C ARG A 47 -14.11 -0.86 15.55
N HIS A 48 -13.62 -1.69 14.63
CA HIS A 48 -14.25 -2.97 14.34
C HIS A 48 -13.37 -4.18 14.69
N ILE A 49 -12.04 -4.07 14.60
CA ILE A 49 -11.15 -5.23 14.73
C ILE A 49 -11.14 -5.85 16.15
N GLY A 50 -11.32 -5.03 17.19
CA GLY A 50 -11.21 -5.48 18.59
C GLY A 50 -12.09 -6.68 18.93
N LYS A 51 -13.35 -6.68 18.46
CA LYS A 51 -14.31 -7.79 18.67
C LYS A 51 -13.93 -9.10 17.97
N HIS A 52 -13.01 -9.05 17.03
CA HIS A 52 -12.50 -10.21 16.28
C HIS A 52 -11.16 -10.73 16.80
N ILE A 53 -10.45 -9.95 17.62
CA ILE A 53 -9.21 -10.38 18.28
C ILE A 53 -9.56 -11.28 19.47
N THR A 54 -8.95 -12.46 19.55
CA THR A 54 -9.11 -13.32 20.74
C THR A 54 -8.56 -12.60 21.97
N GLY A 55 -9.40 -12.40 22.97
CA GLY A 55 -9.12 -11.57 24.15
C GLY A 55 -9.85 -10.23 24.13
N GLU A 56 -10.50 -9.88 23.02
CA GLU A 56 -11.36 -8.69 22.83
C GLU A 56 -10.75 -7.40 23.43
N PRO A 57 -9.51 -7.04 23.04
CA PRO A 57 -8.84 -5.86 23.58
C PRO A 57 -9.55 -4.58 23.18
N ASN A 58 -9.40 -3.54 23.99
CA ASN A 58 -9.71 -2.20 23.55
C ASN A 58 -8.72 -1.77 22.47
N VAL A 59 -9.19 -1.10 21.39
CA VAL A 59 -8.33 -0.62 20.30
C VAL A 59 -8.29 0.90 20.29
N VAL A 60 -7.08 1.46 20.34
CA VAL A 60 -6.85 2.90 20.35
C VAL A 60 -6.00 3.29 19.15
N VAL A 61 -6.42 4.33 18.41
CA VAL A 61 -5.66 4.85 17.28
C VAL A 61 -4.95 6.15 17.66
N GLN A 62 -3.64 6.18 17.45
CA GLN A 62 -2.78 7.32 17.76
C GLN A 62 -2.10 7.80 16.49
N VAL A 63 -2.11 9.10 16.21
CA VAL A 63 -1.37 9.66 15.07
C VAL A 63 0.11 9.78 15.40
N MET A 64 0.97 9.33 14.47
CA MET A 64 2.42 9.43 14.59
C MET A 64 3.01 9.97 13.27
N PRO A 65 2.77 11.25 12.93
CA PRO A 65 3.28 11.85 11.71
C PRO A 65 4.81 12.03 11.77
N GLY A 66 5.42 12.09 10.61
CA GLY A 66 6.84 12.45 10.45
C GLY A 66 7.53 11.64 9.35
N ALA A 67 8.31 12.36 8.53
CA ALA A 67 9.13 11.82 7.46
C ALA A 67 8.39 10.79 6.57
N GLY A 68 7.19 11.12 6.09
CA GLY A 68 6.41 10.22 5.23
C GLY A 68 5.99 8.89 5.88
N GLY A 69 6.05 8.79 7.22
CA GLY A 69 5.75 7.56 7.98
C GLY A 69 6.99 6.81 8.50
N ILE A 70 8.19 7.20 8.12
CA ILE A 70 9.46 6.60 8.58
C ILE A 70 9.56 6.64 10.10
N ARG A 71 9.09 7.72 10.75
CA ARG A 71 9.07 7.83 12.21
C ARG A 71 8.27 6.70 12.86
N ALA A 72 7.07 6.40 12.36
CA ALA A 72 6.24 5.32 12.88
C ALA A 72 6.85 3.94 12.63
N ALA A 73 7.46 3.74 11.46
CA ALA A 73 8.16 2.51 11.13
C ALA A 73 9.36 2.26 12.06
N ASN A 74 10.18 3.30 12.32
CA ASN A 74 11.29 3.22 13.29
C ASN A 74 10.80 2.93 14.72
N PHE A 75 9.73 3.60 15.15
CA PHE A 75 9.14 3.33 16.46
C PHE A 75 8.70 1.86 16.56
N LEU A 76 8.01 1.35 15.54
CA LEU A 76 7.56 -0.04 15.51
C LEU A 76 8.73 -1.03 15.55
N ALA A 77 9.79 -0.74 14.81
CA ALA A 77 10.97 -1.63 14.75
C ALA A 77 11.74 -1.69 16.07
N GLN A 78 11.88 -0.55 16.78
CA GLN A 78 12.87 -0.40 17.83
C GLN A 78 12.28 -0.25 19.23
N GLN A 79 11.06 0.26 19.38
CA GLN A 79 10.50 0.69 20.66
C GLN A 79 9.15 0.05 21.01
N ALA A 80 8.34 -0.31 20.00
CA ALA A 80 7.01 -0.85 20.25
C ALA A 80 7.04 -2.23 20.89
N PRO A 81 6.04 -2.56 21.73
CA PRO A 81 5.88 -3.92 22.28
C PRO A 81 5.75 -4.95 21.17
N ARG A 82 6.42 -6.10 21.35
CA ARG A 82 6.41 -7.22 20.38
C ARG A 82 5.42 -8.32 20.75
N ASP A 83 4.46 -7.99 21.57
CA ASP A 83 3.48 -8.93 22.13
C ASP A 83 2.13 -8.92 21.40
N GLY A 84 2.05 -8.24 20.26
CA GLY A 84 0.81 -8.10 19.48
C GLY A 84 -0.08 -6.93 19.89
N THR A 85 0.31 -6.15 20.90
CA THR A 85 -0.46 -4.98 21.36
C THR A 85 -0.15 -3.70 20.58
N ALA A 86 0.80 -3.76 19.63
CA ALA A 86 1.16 -2.63 18.78
C ALA A 86 1.03 -2.98 17.30
N MET A 87 0.39 -2.09 16.54
CA MET A 87 0.33 -2.14 15.08
C MET A 87 0.54 -0.74 14.52
N ALA A 88 0.91 -0.62 13.25
CA ALA A 88 0.88 0.65 12.54
C ALA A 88 0.17 0.49 11.19
N ILE A 89 -0.27 1.63 10.66
CA ILE A 89 -0.72 1.77 9.26
C ILE A 89 0.12 2.87 8.61
N PHE A 90 0.63 2.60 7.39
CA PHE A 90 1.38 3.60 6.61
C PHE A 90 0.84 3.73 5.18
N ALA A 91 1.40 4.70 4.45
CA ALA A 91 1.44 4.72 3.00
C ALA A 91 2.67 3.91 2.50
N GLY A 92 2.87 3.85 1.19
CA GLY A 92 3.95 3.03 0.59
C GLY A 92 5.39 3.49 0.90
N GLY A 93 5.59 4.76 1.27
CA GLY A 93 6.93 5.34 1.46
C GLY A 93 7.85 4.55 2.39
N PRO A 94 7.43 4.22 3.63
CA PRO A 94 8.25 3.45 4.55
C PRO A 94 8.67 2.07 4.03
N ILE A 95 7.90 1.48 3.12
CA ILE A 95 8.22 0.17 2.53
C ILE A 95 9.34 0.29 1.49
N LEU A 96 9.33 1.37 0.72
CA LEU A 96 10.30 1.62 -0.35
C LEU A 96 11.58 2.26 0.15
N GLU A 97 11.53 3.09 1.20
CA GLU A 97 12.68 3.86 1.68
C GLU A 97 13.94 3.01 1.94
N PRO A 98 13.87 1.82 2.59
CA PRO A 98 15.07 0.99 2.79
C PRO A 98 15.67 0.46 1.48
N LEU A 99 14.89 0.39 0.40
CA LEU A 99 15.31 -0.18 -0.88
C LEU A 99 15.88 0.88 -1.82
N ILE A 100 15.16 1.98 -2.00
CA ILE A 100 15.45 2.99 -3.03
C ILE A 100 15.72 4.39 -2.46
N GLY A 101 15.55 4.60 -1.16
CA GLY A 101 15.85 5.86 -0.50
C GLY A 101 17.35 6.14 -0.39
N ASP A 102 17.70 7.40 -0.16
CA ASP A 102 19.08 7.86 -0.04
C ASP A 102 19.70 7.60 1.34
N ARG A 103 18.87 7.26 2.33
CA ARG A 103 19.27 7.08 3.72
C ARG A 103 18.91 5.70 4.22
N ASN A 104 19.77 5.14 5.06
CA ASN A 104 19.36 3.95 5.82
C ASN A 104 18.35 4.38 6.90
N PRO A 105 17.08 3.98 6.79
CA PRO A 105 16.06 4.40 7.74
C PRO A 105 16.13 3.69 9.09
N GLY A 106 17.04 2.71 9.25
CA GLY A 106 17.24 1.98 10.51
C GLY A 106 16.24 0.85 10.76
N TYR A 107 15.53 0.40 9.76
CA TYR A 107 14.61 -0.76 9.81
C TYR A 107 14.60 -1.53 8.48
N ASP A 108 14.11 -2.78 8.54
CA ASP A 108 13.91 -3.67 7.38
C ASP A 108 12.46 -4.17 7.40
N MET A 109 11.65 -3.73 6.42
CA MET A 109 10.23 -4.09 6.33
C MET A 109 9.98 -5.58 6.05
N SER A 110 10.97 -6.31 5.55
CA SER A 110 10.87 -7.77 5.37
C SER A 110 10.75 -8.52 6.70
N GLN A 111 11.25 -7.93 7.79
CA GLN A 111 11.24 -8.51 9.13
C GLN A 111 9.95 -8.23 9.92
N PHE A 112 9.12 -7.32 9.43
CA PHE A 112 7.88 -6.96 10.12
C PHE A 112 6.80 -8.03 9.96
N THR A 113 5.87 -8.05 10.91
CA THR A 113 4.72 -8.95 10.88
C THR A 113 3.56 -8.28 10.16
N TRP A 114 3.34 -8.61 8.91
CA TRP A 114 2.25 -8.04 8.11
C TRP A 114 0.91 -8.67 8.52
N ILE A 115 -0.08 -7.82 8.77
CA ILE A 115 -1.40 -8.22 9.29
C ILE A 115 -2.42 -8.30 8.15
N GLY A 116 -2.34 -7.37 7.20
CA GLY A 116 -3.19 -7.29 6.03
C GLY A 116 -3.17 -5.90 5.42
N ALA A 117 -3.80 -5.73 4.27
CA ALA A 117 -4.05 -4.43 3.66
C ALA A 117 -5.52 -4.29 3.30
N ILE A 118 -6.13 -3.12 3.57
CA ILE A 118 -7.58 -2.92 3.37
C ILE A 118 -7.93 -2.81 1.90
N SER A 119 -7.06 -2.21 1.09
CA SER A 119 -7.36 -1.93 -0.31
C SER A 119 -6.16 -2.26 -1.21
N LYS A 120 -6.47 -2.49 -2.45
CA LYS A 120 -5.52 -2.41 -3.55
C LYS A 120 -5.76 -1.09 -4.26
N ASP A 121 -4.74 -0.58 -4.91
CA ASP A 121 -4.88 0.59 -5.74
C ASP A 121 -4.32 0.31 -7.13
N VAL A 122 -4.97 0.85 -8.14
CA VAL A 122 -4.51 0.80 -9.52
C VAL A 122 -4.23 2.23 -9.93
N SER A 123 -2.95 2.55 -10.06
CA SER A 123 -2.57 3.85 -10.60
C SER A 123 -2.71 3.86 -12.11
N LEU A 124 -3.21 4.95 -12.66
CA LEU A 124 -3.48 5.12 -14.08
C LEU A 124 -2.55 6.18 -14.69
N CYS A 125 -2.19 5.99 -15.97
CA CYS A 125 -1.76 7.09 -16.82
C CYS A 125 -2.92 7.47 -17.72
N ILE A 126 -3.36 8.70 -17.62
CA ILE A 126 -4.48 9.21 -18.40
C ILE A 126 -4.08 10.45 -19.21
N VAL A 127 -4.79 10.65 -20.32
CA VAL A 127 -4.73 11.91 -21.10
C VAL A 127 -6.15 12.39 -21.38
N ARG A 128 -6.33 13.72 -21.51
CA ARG A 128 -7.60 14.31 -21.89
C ARG A 128 -8.04 13.84 -23.29
N LYS A 129 -9.34 13.84 -23.54
CA LYS A 129 -9.93 13.36 -24.79
C LYS A 129 -9.38 14.07 -26.03
N GLU A 130 -9.07 15.35 -25.91
CA GLU A 130 -8.58 16.21 -27.00
C GLU A 130 -7.08 16.02 -27.27
N SER A 131 -6.32 15.35 -26.38
CA SER A 131 -4.92 15.03 -26.63
C SER A 131 -4.76 14.30 -27.98
N PRO A 132 -3.72 14.58 -28.76
CA PRO A 132 -3.43 13.84 -29.99
C PRO A 132 -3.05 12.37 -29.72
N VAL A 133 -2.63 12.05 -28.49
CA VAL A 133 -2.32 10.69 -28.03
C VAL A 133 -3.58 10.07 -27.42
N LYS A 134 -3.96 8.91 -27.93
CA LYS A 134 -5.16 8.18 -27.46
C LYS A 134 -4.83 6.84 -26.83
N THR A 135 -3.69 6.28 -27.18
CA THR A 135 -3.23 4.97 -26.75
C THR A 135 -1.78 5.04 -26.25
N LEU A 136 -1.37 4.04 -25.48
CA LEU A 136 0.04 3.92 -25.07
C LEU A 136 0.98 3.81 -26.29
N ALA A 137 0.55 3.17 -27.38
CA ALA A 137 1.31 3.06 -28.62
C ALA A 137 1.52 4.44 -29.29
N ASP A 138 0.56 5.35 -29.20
CA ASP A 138 0.74 6.72 -29.70
C ASP A 138 1.80 7.46 -28.89
N ALA A 139 1.84 7.25 -27.58
CA ALA A 139 2.84 7.86 -26.69
C ALA A 139 4.29 7.43 -27.01
N THR A 140 4.51 6.30 -27.72
CA THR A 140 5.86 5.94 -28.21
C THR A 140 6.29 6.73 -29.45
N ARG A 141 5.34 7.29 -30.19
CA ARG A 141 5.58 8.02 -31.42
C ARG A 141 5.60 9.52 -31.22
N GLN A 142 4.73 10.02 -30.34
CA GLN A 142 4.48 11.44 -30.13
C GLN A 142 4.70 11.83 -28.68
N GLN A 143 5.23 13.03 -28.46
CA GLN A 143 5.43 13.58 -27.10
C GLN A 143 4.08 13.89 -26.44
N VAL A 144 4.01 13.59 -25.13
CA VAL A 144 2.85 13.82 -24.29
C VAL A 144 3.28 14.61 -23.06
N ALA A 145 2.73 15.80 -22.89
CA ALA A 145 2.96 16.59 -21.68
C ALA A 145 2.08 16.06 -20.53
N VAL A 146 2.72 15.67 -19.42
CA VAL A 146 2.01 15.16 -18.23
C VAL A 146 2.37 15.95 -16.99
N ALA A 147 1.39 16.23 -16.14
CA ALA A 147 1.56 16.95 -14.88
C ALA A 147 2.28 16.11 -13.84
N GLY A 148 3.29 16.67 -13.18
CA GLY A 148 4.06 16.10 -12.09
C GLY A 148 4.00 16.94 -10.82
N THR A 149 4.01 16.28 -9.65
CA THR A 149 3.93 16.94 -8.35
C THR A 149 5.26 17.04 -7.62
N GLY A 150 6.33 16.54 -8.22
CA GLY A 150 7.69 16.63 -7.72
C GLY A 150 8.38 15.28 -7.62
N ALA A 151 9.70 15.34 -7.48
CA ALA A 151 10.57 14.18 -7.43
C ALA A 151 10.12 13.14 -6.39
N GLY A 152 10.19 11.85 -6.76
CA GLY A 152 9.77 10.73 -5.92
C GLY A 152 8.26 10.47 -5.89
N SER A 153 7.44 11.34 -6.47
CA SER A 153 6.01 11.08 -6.63
C SER A 153 5.73 10.12 -7.78
N GLU A 154 4.63 9.39 -7.72
CA GLU A 154 4.19 8.52 -8.83
C GLU A 154 3.96 9.32 -10.12
N THR A 155 3.53 10.58 -10.00
CA THR A 155 3.28 11.47 -11.14
C THR A 155 4.53 11.79 -11.94
N ASP A 156 5.68 11.81 -11.28
CA ASP A 156 6.98 12.05 -11.91
C ASP A 156 7.69 10.73 -12.24
N THR A 157 7.59 9.74 -11.37
CA THR A 157 8.29 8.45 -11.49
C THR A 157 7.72 7.59 -12.62
N PHE A 158 6.39 7.42 -12.70
CA PHE A 158 5.79 6.50 -13.66
C PHE A 158 5.99 6.89 -15.13
N PRO A 159 5.88 8.16 -15.52
CA PRO A 159 6.22 8.57 -16.89
C PRO A 159 7.66 8.26 -17.26
N VAL A 160 8.61 8.51 -16.36
CA VAL A 160 10.04 8.22 -16.58
C VAL A 160 10.29 6.73 -16.74
N VAL A 161 9.67 5.91 -15.89
CA VAL A 161 9.74 4.43 -15.99
C VAL A 161 9.14 3.94 -17.31
N LEU A 162 8.00 4.47 -17.73
CA LEU A 162 7.39 4.10 -19.02
C LEU A 162 8.27 4.52 -20.21
N ASN A 163 8.94 5.67 -20.14
CA ASN A 163 9.90 6.09 -21.15
C ASN A 163 11.07 5.13 -21.25
N ASP A 164 11.64 4.70 -20.11
CA ASP A 164 12.76 3.75 -20.08
C ASP A 164 12.37 2.36 -20.58
N LEU A 165 11.26 1.81 -20.09
CA LEU A 165 10.86 0.44 -20.40
C LEU A 165 10.24 0.27 -21.77
N LEU A 166 9.44 1.23 -22.22
CA LEU A 166 8.57 1.09 -23.40
C LEU A 166 8.93 2.05 -24.53
N GLY A 167 9.84 3.00 -24.28
CA GLY A 167 10.22 4.02 -25.27
C GLY A 167 9.12 5.04 -25.50
N THR A 168 8.25 5.27 -24.52
CA THR A 168 7.26 6.33 -24.57
C THR A 168 7.95 7.71 -24.53
N LYS A 169 7.25 8.77 -24.91
CA LYS A 169 7.77 10.13 -24.98
C LYS A 169 7.02 11.06 -24.03
N PHE A 170 6.80 10.61 -22.80
CA PHE A 170 6.23 11.48 -21.78
C PHE A 170 7.21 12.58 -21.39
N LYS A 171 6.73 13.83 -21.40
CA LYS A 171 7.42 15.00 -20.87
C LYS A 171 6.74 15.43 -19.60
N VAL A 172 7.39 15.21 -18.45
CA VAL A 172 6.86 15.63 -17.16
C VAL A 172 7.02 17.13 -17.00
N ILE A 173 5.92 17.82 -16.70
CA ILE A 173 5.90 19.22 -16.28
C ILE A 173 5.66 19.19 -14.78
N THR A 174 6.73 19.31 -14.02
CA THR A 174 6.70 19.18 -12.55
C THR A 174 6.46 20.54 -11.89
N GLY A 175 6.08 20.50 -10.58
CA GLY A 175 5.89 21.71 -9.77
C GLY A 175 4.43 21.98 -9.36
N TYR A 176 3.49 21.15 -9.79
CA TYR A 176 2.11 21.26 -9.29
C TYR A 176 2.04 20.82 -7.81
N LEU A 177 1.36 21.62 -6.98
CA LEU A 177 1.31 21.38 -5.53
C LEU A 177 0.44 20.17 -5.12
N GLY A 178 -0.31 19.58 -6.06
CA GLY A 178 -1.14 18.42 -5.79
C GLY A 178 -2.23 18.16 -6.83
N SER A 179 -3.10 17.19 -6.56
CA SER A 179 -4.08 16.68 -7.52
C SER A 179 -5.02 17.76 -8.07
N GLN A 180 -5.45 18.72 -7.27
CA GLN A 180 -6.37 19.76 -7.76
C GLN A 180 -5.74 20.62 -8.85
N GLN A 181 -4.47 21.02 -8.67
CA GLN A 181 -3.78 21.80 -9.70
C GLN A 181 -3.52 20.99 -10.96
N THR A 182 -3.14 19.71 -10.84
CA THR A 182 -2.95 18.85 -12.03
C THR A 182 -4.27 18.62 -12.77
N ILE A 183 -5.41 18.52 -12.07
CA ILE A 183 -6.74 18.43 -12.68
C ILE A 183 -7.04 19.69 -13.50
N LEU A 184 -6.85 20.88 -12.91
CA LEU A 184 -7.08 22.14 -13.58
C LEU A 184 -6.19 22.31 -14.82
N ALA A 185 -4.91 21.91 -14.75
CA ALA A 185 -3.98 21.96 -15.87
C ALA A 185 -4.41 21.02 -17.01
N ILE A 186 -4.98 19.85 -16.70
CA ILE A 186 -5.55 18.94 -17.71
C ILE A 186 -6.82 19.55 -18.34
N GLU A 187 -7.73 20.09 -17.51
CA GLU A 187 -8.99 20.69 -17.99
C GLU A 187 -8.75 21.94 -18.87
N SER A 188 -7.77 22.76 -18.52
CA SER A 188 -7.38 23.93 -19.32
C SER A 188 -6.59 23.58 -20.59
N GLY A 189 -6.06 22.36 -20.69
CA GLY A 189 -5.21 21.94 -21.79
C GLY A 189 -3.75 22.43 -21.69
N GLU A 190 -3.31 22.89 -20.53
CA GLU A 190 -1.91 23.24 -20.23
C GLU A 190 -1.02 22.00 -20.34
N VAL A 191 -1.53 20.84 -19.90
CA VAL A 191 -0.92 19.53 -20.10
C VAL A 191 -1.91 18.55 -20.72
N ASP A 192 -1.41 17.50 -21.35
CA ASP A 192 -2.25 16.47 -21.94
C ASP A 192 -2.89 15.55 -20.90
N GLY A 193 -2.20 15.29 -19.77
CA GLY A 193 -2.66 14.33 -18.79
C GLY A 193 -1.77 14.23 -17.56
N ARG A 194 -1.86 13.08 -16.88
CA ARG A 194 -0.98 12.70 -15.77
C ARG A 194 -0.88 11.18 -15.63
N CYS A 195 0.23 10.73 -15.10
CA CYS A 195 0.36 9.39 -14.53
C CYS A 195 0.20 9.43 -13.00
N GLY A 196 0.18 8.27 -12.36
CA GLY A 196 0.11 8.19 -10.90
C GLY A 196 -1.21 8.71 -10.33
N TRP A 197 -2.31 8.44 -10.98
CA TRP A 197 -3.63 8.75 -10.45
C TRP A 197 -4.38 7.47 -10.13
N SER A 198 -4.61 7.25 -8.86
CA SER A 198 -5.35 6.09 -8.39
C SER A 198 -6.76 6.07 -8.98
N LEU A 199 -7.21 4.90 -9.42
CA LEU A 199 -8.55 4.71 -9.98
C LEU A 199 -9.63 5.14 -8.98
N SER A 200 -9.47 4.80 -7.71
CA SER A 200 -10.39 5.19 -6.64
C SER A 200 -10.45 6.72 -6.48
N SER A 201 -9.29 7.40 -6.50
CA SER A 201 -9.23 8.86 -6.45
C SER A 201 -9.85 9.51 -7.69
N LEU A 202 -9.63 8.96 -8.87
CA LEU A 202 -10.24 9.46 -10.10
C LEU A 202 -11.77 9.38 -10.01
N LYS A 203 -12.31 8.23 -9.61
CA LYS A 203 -13.76 8.00 -9.44
C LYS A 203 -14.39 8.93 -8.39
N SER A 204 -13.68 9.23 -7.33
CA SER A 204 -14.20 10.10 -6.26
C SER A 204 -14.13 11.59 -6.61
N THR A 205 -13.08 12.03 -7.33
CA THR A 205 -12.87 13.44 -7.65
C THR A 205 -13.46 13.89 -8.97
N LYS A 206 -13.50 13.00 -9.95
CA LYS A 206 -14.00 13.24 -11.32
C LYS A 206 -14.79 12.02 -11.82
N PRO A 207 -15.94 11.71 -11.20
CA PRO A 207 -16.71 10.50 -11.49
C PRO A 207 -17.15 10.41 -12.96
N ASP A 208 -17.38 11.56 -13.60
CA ASP A 208 -17.79 11.68 -15.00
C ASP A 208 -16.67 11.44 -16.02
N TRP A 209 -15.41 11.50 -15.61
CA TRP A 209 -14.29 11.44 -16.57
C TRP A 209 -14.16 10.09 -17.28
N LEU A 210 -14.44 9.00 -16.58
CA LEU A 210 -14.41 7.65 -17.17
C LEU A 210 -15.75 7.35 -17.89
N SER A 211 -16.90 7.62 -17.25
CA SER A 211 -18.22 7.32 -17.81
C SER A 211 -18.50 8.08 -19.11
N ASP A 212 -18.14 9.36 -19.15
CA ASP A 212 -18.37 10.24 -20.29
C ASP A 212 -17.21 10.25 -21.30
N LYS A 213 -16.22 9.38 -21.07
CA LYS A 213 -15.01 9.27 -21.91
C LYS A 213 -14.32 10.63 -22.13
N ARG A 214 -14.19 11.42 -21.06
CA ARG A 214 -13.47 12.69 -21.07
C ARG A 214 -11.96 12.52 -21.07
N VAL A 215 -11.50 11.35 -20.68
CA VAL A 215 -10.09 10.94 -20.71
C VAL A 215 -9.91 9.61 -21.40
N ASN A 216 -8.73 9.40 -21.97
CA ASN A 216 -8.25 8.11 -22.41
C ASN A 216 -7.30 7.56 -21.35
N VAL A 217 -7.54 6.35 -20.89
CA VAL A 217 -6.64 5.63 -19.99
C VAL A 217 -5.63 4.86 -20.83
N LEU A 218 -4.36 5.25 -20.75
CA LEU A 218 -3.30 4.70 -21.59
C LEU A 218 -2.76 3.37 -21.06
N VAL A 219 -2.61 3.25 -19.74
CA VAL A 219 -2.03 2.08 -19.08
C VAL A 219 -2.41 2.05 -17.59
N GLN A 220 -2.55 0.83 -17.07
CA GLN A 220 -2.67 0.56 -15.64
C GLN A 220 -1.28 0.29 -15.07
N MET A 221 -0.87 1.09 -14.10
CA MET A 221 0.35 0.94 -13.32
C MET A 221 0.02 0.17 -12.03
N ALA A 222 -0.04 -1.15 -12.12
CA ALA A 222 -0.40 -2.06 -11.03
C ALA A 222 0.23 -3.44 -11.25
N LEU A 223 0.27 -4.30 -10.21
CA LEU A 223 0.71 -5.69 -10.34
C LEU A 223 -0.34 -6.60 -10.99
N ALA A 224 -1.62 -6.22 -10.88
CA ALA A 224 -2.74 -6.95 -11.48
C ALA A 224 -3.72 -5.97 -12.13
N LYS A 225 -4.38 -6.46 -13.18
CA LYS A 225 -5.37 -5.67 -13.94
C LYS A 225 -6.64 -5.45 -13.11
N SER A 226 -7.17 -4.22 -13.13
CA SER A 226 -8.49 -3.93 -12.59
C SER A 226 -9.57 -4.58 -13.44
N SER A 227 -10.55 -5.19 -12.78
CA SER A 227 -11.76 -5.71 -13.44
C SER A 227 -12.66 -4.61 -14.02
N GLU A 228 -12.52 -3.37 -13.52
CA GLU A 228 -13.26 -2.21 -14.03
C GLU A 228 -12.70 -1.67 -15.36
N LEU A 229 -11.45 -2.01 -15.70
CA LEU A 229 -10.76 -1.52 -16.89
C LEU A 229 -10.15 -2.69 -17.70
N PRO A 230 -10.95 -3.69 -18.13
CA PRO A 230 -10.43 -4.92 -18.74
C PRO A 230 -9.69 -4.67 -20.07
N ASP A 231 -10.06 -3.63 -20.81
CA ASP A 231 -9.49 -3.29 -22.12
C ASP A 231 -8.23 -2.42 -22.04
N VAL A 232 -7.92 -1.86 -20.85
CA VAL A 232 -6.73 -1.01 -20.67
C VAL A 232 -5.50 -1.90 -20.43
N PRO A 233 -4.38 -1.67 -21.14
CA PRO A 233 -3.15 -2.44 -20.93
C PRO A 233 -2.66 -2.39 -19.50
N LEU A 234 -2.17 -3.52 -18.99
CA LEU A 234 -1.46 -3.60 -17.71
C LEU A 234 0.04 -3.48 -17.98
N VAL A 235 0.76 -2.61 -17.27
CA VAL A 235 2.19 -2.40 -17.46
C VAL A 235 3.02 -3.68 -17.25
N MET A 236 2.60 -4.56 -16.33
CA MET A 236 3.27 -5.84 -16.08
C MET A 236 3.30 -6.77 -17.31
N ASP A 237 2.25 -6.72 -18.14
CA ASP A 237 2.15 -7.51 -19.37
C ASP A 237 3.07 -6.97 -20.48
N LEU A 238 3.54 -5.72 -20.34
CA LEU A 238 4.38 -5.02 -21.30
C LEU A 238 5.88 -5.12 -20.97
N ALA A 239 6.24 -5.68 -19.81
CA ALA A 239 7.62 -5.88 -19.40
C ALA A 239 8.31 -6.89 -20.33
N LYS A 240 9.44 -6.47 -20.96
CA LYS A 240 10.16 -7.25 -21.98
C LYS A 240 11.18 -8.19 -21.36
N THR A 241 11.72 -7.88 -20.20
CA THR A 241 12.76 -8.65 -19.51
C THR A 241 12.37 -8.95 -18.06
N ASP A 242 13.03 -9.92 -17.45
CA ASP A 242 12.85 -10.19 -16.02
C ASP A 242 13.29 -9.02 -15.16
N ALA A 243 14.33 -8.29 -15.58
CA ALA A 243 14.78 -7.07 -14.88
C ALA A 243 13.71 -5.96 -14.92
N ASP A 244 13.01 -5.79 -16.05
CA ASP A 244 11.89 -4.84 -16.16
C ASP A 244 10.72 -5.26 -15.25
N ARG A 245 10.42 -6.55 -15.24
CA ARG A 245 9.38 -7.13 -14.37
C ARG A 245 9.70 -6.93 -12.88
N GLN A 246 10.96 -7.13 -12.50
CA GLN A 246 11.42 -6.91 -11.14
C GLN A 246 11.39 -5.42 -10.75
N LEU A 247 11.78 -4.51 -11.65
CA LEU A 247 11.68 -3.08 -11.46
C LEU A 247 10.21 -2.65 -11.23
N LEU A 248 9.31 -3.14 -12.07
CA LEU A 248 7.87 -2.88 -11.90
C LEU A 248 7.32 -3.47 -10.60
N THR A 249 7.73 -4.68 -10.22
CA THR A 249 7.33 -5.30 -8.95
C THR A 249 7.80 -4.46 -7.77
N LEU A 250 9.03 -3.95 -7.81
CA LEU A 250 9.57 -3.07 -6.77
C LEU A 250 8.74 -1.78 -6.62
N LEU A 251 8.42 -1.11 -7.71
CA LEU A 251 7.70 0.16 -7.67
C LEU A 251 6.21 0.00 -7.39
N LEU A 252 5.59 -1.02 -7.97
CA LEU A 252 4.14 -1.22 -7.91
C LEU A 252 3.69 -2.11 -6.75
N GLY A 253 4.61 -2.73 -6.02
CA GLY A 253 4.28 -3.56 -4.87
C GLY A 253 3.46 -2.82 -3.81
N THR A 254 3.76 -1.55 -3.59
CA THR A 254 3.04 -0.71 -2.62
C THR A 254 1.61 -0.37 -3.04
N THR A 255 1.30 -0.36 -4.33
CA THR A 255 -0.08 -0.13 -4.82
C THR A 255 -0.94 -1.37 -4.60
N ALA A 256 -0.35 -2.57 -4.71
CA ALA A 256 -1.05 -3.83 -4.45
C ALA A 256 -1.40 -4.07 -2.97
N ILE A 257 -0.78 -3.30 -2.07
CA ILE A 257 -0.96 -3.38 -0.61
C ILE A 257 -1.29 -1.99 -0.03
N ALA A 258 -2.25 -1.31 -0.61
CA ALA A 258 -2.65 0.01 -0.13
C ALA A 258 -3.32 -0.06 1.25
N ARG A 259 -2.97 0.88 2.14
CA ARG A 259 -3.42 0.91 3.54
C ARG A 259 -3.03 -0.34 4.33
N PRO A 260 -1.75 -0.76 4.32
CA PRO A 260 -1.29 -1.95 5.02
C PRO A 260 -1.24 -1.73 6.53
N PHE A 261 -1.59 -2.78 7.27
CA PHE A 261 -1.41 -2.88 8.71
C PHE A 261 -0.29 -3.86 9.03
N VAL A 262 0.55 -3.44 9.94
CA VAL A 262 1.77 -4.16 10.27
C VAL A 262 2.06 -4.10 11.77
N ALA A 263 2.54 -5.18 12.35
CA ALA A 263 3.03 -5.25 13.72
C ALA A 263 4.57 -5.30 13.73
N PRO A 264 5.22 -5.05 14.87
CA PRO A 264 6.67 -5.11 15.02
C PRO A 264 7.29 -6.41 14.52
N PRO A 265 8.58 -6.42 14.19
CA PRO A 265 9.31 -7.66 14.00
C PRO A 265 9.36 -8.48 15.29
N GLY A 266 9.23 -9.82 15.17
CA GLY A 266 9.36 -10.74 16.30
C GLY A 266 8.12 -10.87 17.19
N VAL A 267 6.94 -10.48 16.72
CA VAL A 267 5.66 -10.81 17.36
C VAL A 267 5.50 -12.35 17.39
N PRO A 268 5.14 -12.97 18.54
CA PRO A 268 4.89 -14.39 18.63
C PRO A 268 3.89 -14.88 17.59
N GLU A 269 4.18 -15.99 16.94
CA GLU A 269 3.42 -16.43 15.77
C GLU A 269 1.93 -16.66 16.06
N GLY A 270 1.58 -17.18 17.24
CA GLY A 270 0.19 -17.35 17.64
C GLY A 270 -0.57 -16.01 17.70
N ARG A 271 0.07 -14.97 18.24
CA ARG A 271 -0.50 -13.62 18.28
C ARG A 271 -0.57 -12.97 16.90
N ALA A 272 0.43 -13.21 16.05
CA ALA A 272 0.40 -12.79 14.65
C ALA A 272 -0.78 -13.42 13.90
N ARG A 273 -0.99 -14.75 14.05
CA ARG A 273 -2.15 -15.46 13.49
C ARG A 273 -3.48 -14.91 14.03
N ASN A 274 -3.54 -14.60 15.32
CA ASN A 274 -4.74 -14.01 15.93
C ASN A 274 -5.08 -12.66 15.27
N LEU A 275 -4.09 -11.76 15.12
CA LEU A 275 -4.28 -10.46 14.47
C LEU A 275 -4.68 -10.58 12.99
N ARG A 276 -4.04 -11.47 12.21
CA ARG A 276 -4.38 -11.74 10.81
C ARG A 276 -5.81 -12.25 10.66
N ARG A 277 -6.19 -13.25 11.46
CA ARG A 277 -7.55 -13.78 11.47
C ARG A 277 -8.58 -12.70 11.84
N ALA A 278 -8.27 -11.87 12.83
CA ALA A 278 -9.13 -10.76 13.23
C ALA A 278 -9.29 -9.73 12.10
N PHE A 279 -8.20 -9.42 11.39
CA PHE A 279 -8.22 -8.56 10.21
C PHE A 279 -9.13 -9.16 9.13
N ASP A 280 -8.92 -10.42 8.74
CA ASP A 280 -9.70 -11.10 7.69
C ASP A 280 -11.18 -11.20 8.05
N ALA A 281 -11.51 -11.40 9.34
CA ALA A 281 -12.88 -11.38 9.83
C ALA A 281 -13.49 -9.97 9.75
N THR A 282 -12.72 -8.94 10.12
CA THR A 282 -13.16 -7.54 10.02
C THR A 282 -13.47 -7.14 8.58
N MET A 283 -12.68 -7.59 7.61
CA MET A 283 -12.91 -7.30 6.18
C MET A 283 -14.23 -7.90 5.64
N LYS A 284 -14.83 -8.83 6.35
CA LYS A 284 -16.12 -9.46 6.03
C LYS A 284 -17.26 -9.01 6.94
N ASP A 285 -16.97 -8.18 7.94
CA ASP A 285 -17.94 -7.69 8.91
C ASP A 285 -18.91 -6.70 8.27
N PRO A 286 -20.23 -6.97 8.30
CA PRO A 286 -21.23 -6.07 7.69
C PRO A 286 -21.21 -4.64 8.25
N GLU A 287 -20.90 -4.45 9.53
CA GLU A 287 -20.82 -3.12 10.15
C GLU A 287 -19.60 -2.34 9.63
N PHE A 288 -18.45 -3.02 9.52
CA PHE A 288 -17.25 -2.45 8.90
C PHE A 288 -17.51 -2.06 7.45
N LEU A 289 -18.08 -2.96 6.65
CA LEU A 289 -18.36 -2.70 5.23
C LEU A 289 -19.35 -1.57 5.03
N LYS A 290 -20.38 -1.49 5.89
CA LYS A 290 -21.34 -0.37 5.88
C LYS A 290 -20.67 0.97 6.17
N GLU A 291 -19.81 1.02 7.18
CA GLU A 291 -19.09 2.24 7.53
C GLU A 291 -18.08 2.63 6.44
N ALA A 292 -17.35 1.67 5.89
CA ALA A 292 -16.45 1.88 4.76
C ALA A 292 -17.18 2.50 3.55
N ALA A 293 -18.38 1.99 3.23
CA ALA A 293 -19.20 2.52 2.14
C ALA A 293 -19.65 3.98 2.40
N ILE A 294 -20.03 4.33 3.64
CA ILE A 294 -20.37 5.71 4.03
C ILE A 294 -19.15 6.62 3.85
N MET A 295 -17.96 6.14 4.19
CA MET A 295 -16.70 6.87 4.03
C MET A 295 -16.20 6.89 2.57
N ARG A 296 -16.86 6.19 1.65
CA ARG A 296 -16.42 5.94 0.27
C ARG A 296 -15.01 5.33 0.23
N ALA A 297 -14.72 4.46 1.18
CA ALA A 297 -13.47 3.72 1.25
C ALA A 297 -13.61 2.42 0.47
N ASP A 298 -12.75 2.25 -0.54
CA ASP A 298 -12.69 0.99 -1.28
C ASP A 298 -12.09 -0.10 -0.38
N VAL A 299 -12.80 -1.24 -0.29
CA VAL A 299 -12.40 -2.42 0.47
C VAL A 299 -12.16 -3.56 -0.51
N GLU A 300 -10.89 -3.80 -0.81
CA GLU A 300 -10.41 -4.92 -1.61
C GLU A 300 -9.19 -5.53 -0.88
N PRO A 301 -9.44 -6.37 0.14
CA PRO A 301 -8.40 -6.74 1.08
C PRO A 301 -7.35 -7.69 0.48
N THR A 302 -6.14 -7.57 1.02
CA THR A 302 -5.04 -8.51 0.84
C THR A 302 -4.69 -9.11 2.20
N THR A 303 -4.59 -10.43 2.27
CA THR A 303 -4.25 -11.13 3.53
C THR A 303 -2.85 -10.77 4.01
N GLY A 304 -2.59 -10.93 5.32
CA GLY A 304 -1.26 -10.65 5.88
C GLY A 304 -0.16 -11.50 5.25
N GLU A 305 -0.46 -12.76 4.93
CA GLU A 305 0.44 -13.68 4.25
C GLU A 305 0.79 -13.22 2.84
N ASP A 306 -0.19 -12.71 2.09
CA ASP A 306 0.05 -12.24 0.73
C ASP A 306 0.77 -10.89 0.73
N VAL A 307 0.45 -9.99 1.69
CA VAL A 307 1.25 -8.78 1.92
C VAL A 307 2.72 -9.14 2.21
N GLN A 308 2.95 -10.13 3.08
CA GLN A 308 4.30 -10.61 3.40
C GLN A 308 5.04 -11.10 2.16
N LYS A 309 4.38 -11.86 1.27
CA LYS A 309 4.96 -12.35 0.00
C LYS A 309 5.31 -11.20 -0.94
N ILE A 310 4.42 -10.21 -1.08
CA ILE A 310 4.64 -9.03 -1.92
C ILE A 310 5.86 -8.26 -1.43
N VAL A 311 5.92 -7.96 -0.13
CA VAL A 311 7.07 -7.26 0.46
C VAL A 311 8.34 -8.07 0.33
N ALA A 312 8.31 -9.38 0.58
CA ALA A 312 9.46 -10.25 0.39
C ALA A 312 9.98 -10.23 -1.06
N ALA A 313 9.07 -10.24 -2.05
CA ALA A 313 9.43 -10.13 -3.46
C ALA A 313 10.09 -8.77 -3.78
N MET A 314 9.59 -7.67 -3.22
CA MET A 314 10.22 -6.35 -3.35
C MET A 314 11.64 -6.34 -2.77
N TYR A 315 11.83 -6.93 -1.59
CA TYR A 315 13.14 -6.99 -0.92
C TYR A 315 14.11 -8.00 -1.53
N ALA A 316 13.61 -8.97 -2.29
CA ALA A 316 14.42 -9.90 -3.08
C ALA A 316 14.90 -9.32 -4.42
N THR A 317 14.51 -8.08 -4.75
CA THR A 317 14.93 -7.40 -5.98
C THR A 317 16.47 -7.31 -6.04
N PRO A 318 17.11 -7.76 -7.14
CA PRO A 318 18.56 -7.70 -7.27
C PRO A 318 19.10 -6.27 -7.16
N LYS A 319 20.25 -6.11 -6.51
CA LYS A 319 20.89 -4.79 -6.31
C LYS A 319 21.03 -3.97 -7.60
N ALA A 320 21.37 -4.62 -8.71
CA ALA A 320 21.49 -3.94 -10.01
C ALA A 320 20.15 -3.33 -10.48
N VAL A 321 19.03 -4.01 -10.21
CA VAL A 321 17.68 -3.51 -10.53
C VAL A 321 17.30 -2.37 -9.59
N VAL A 322 17.59 -2.50 -8.29
CA VAL A 322 17.39 -1.44 -7.30
C VAL A 322 18.17 -0.17 -7.70
N GLU A 323 19.43 -0.30 -8.06
CA GLU A 323 20.27 0.83 -8.51
C GLU A 323 19.76 1.46 -9.82
N ARG A 324 19.32 0.63 -10.79
CA ARG A 324 18.66 1.14 -12.00
C ARG A 324 17.41 1.93 -11.64
N THR A 325 16.57 1.37 -10.78
CA THR A 325 15.34 2.02 -10.32
C THR A 325 15.65 3.36 -9.65
N ARG A 326 16.61 3.37 -8.70
CA ARG A 326 17.03 4.59 -8.01
C ARG A 326 17.49 5.66 -9.00
N LYS A 327 18.35 5.33 -9.96
CA LYS A 327 18.83 6.27 -10.99
C LYS A 327 17.73 6.82 -11.88
N LEU A 328 16.67 6.05 -12.12
CA LEU A 328 15.53 6.51 -12.93
C LEU A 328 14.65 7.51 -12.18
N ILE A 329 14.48 7.34 -10.86
CA ILE A 329 13.52 8.12 -10.08
C ILE A 329 14.14 9.26 -9.27
N THR A 330 15.47 9.27 -9.13
CA THR A 330 16.22 10.38 -8.52
C THR A 330 16.62 11.35 -9.62
N PRO A 331 16.30 12.65 -9.50
CA PRO A 331 16.61 13.66 -10.49
C PRO A 331 18.12 13.83 -10.70
#